data_8a1e00c6ff1109c0746169240b755d4e
#
_entry.id   8a1e00c6ff1109c0746169240b755d4e
#
_cell.length_a   1.000
_cell.length_b   1.000
_cell.length_c   1.000
_cell.angle_alpha   90.00
_cell.angle_beta   90.00
_cell.angle_gamma   90.00
#
_symmetry.space_group_name_H-M   'P 1'
#
loop_
_entity.id
_entity.type
_entity.pdbx_description
1 polymer ?
#
loop_
_entity_poly.entity_id
_entity_poly.type
_entity_poly.pdbx_seq_one_letter_code
_entity_poly.pdbx_strand_id
1 'polypeptide(L)'
;MSRKKIVVLTGAGVSAESGISTFRDSDGLWENYRVEDVASIEGWYRDPATVLDFYNARRAQLPTVRPNAAHIAIARLENDYDVTVVTQNVDNLHERAGSTRIIHLHGELTKVRPEN
;
A
#
# COMPACT_ATOMS: atom_id res chain seq x y z
N MET A 1 31.43 -9.84 6.51
CA MET A 1 30.60 -9.58 7.69
C MET A 1 29.13 -9.50 7.30
N SER A 2 28.29 -10.09 8.12
CA SER A 2 26.86 -10.00 7.86
C SER A 2 26.36 -8.60 8.22
N ARG A 3 25.41 -8.11 7.44
CA ARG A 3 24.78 -6.81 7.70
C ARG A 3 23.75 -6.93 8.81
N LYS A 4 23.55 -5.85 9.53
CA LYS A 4 22.45 -5.79 10.49
C LYS A 4 21.12 -5.84 9.77
N LYS A 5 20.15 -6.50 10.39
CA LYS A 5 18.81 -6.64 9.85
C LYS A 5 17.91 -5.54 10.39
N ILE A 6 17.12 -4.93 9.50
CA ILE A 6 16.15 -3.91 9.86
C ILE A 6 14.80 -4.34 9.27
N VAL A 7 13.77 -4.28 10.10
CA VAL A 7 12.39 -4.44 9.66
C VAL A 7 11.71 -3.08 9.78
N VAL A 8 11.17 -2.59 8.66
CA VAL A 8 10.48 -1.30 8.61
C VAL A 8 9.00 -1.58 8.43
N LEU A 9 8.19 -1.19 9.42
CA LEU A 9 6.74 -1.32 9.34
C LEU A 9 6.16 0.00 8.87
N THR A 10 5.37 -0.02 7.79
CA THR A 10 4.74 1.20 7.27
C THR A 10 3.23 1.04 7.15
N GLY A 11 2.54 2.17 7.18
CA GLY A 11 1.10 2.26 7.00
C GLY A 11 0.74 3.39 6.04
N ALA A 12 -0.53 3.76 5.99
CA ALA A 12 -1.04 4.74 5.04
C ALA A 12 -0.33 6.09 5.13
N GLY A 13 0.15 6.46 6.30
CA GLY A 13 0.84 7.75 6.50
C GLY A 13 2.08 7.92 5.64
N VAL A 14 2.82 6.86 5.34
CA VAL A 14 4.02 6.97 4.52
C VAL A 14 3.70 7.36 3.08
N SER A 15 2.51 7.02 2.59
CA SER A 15 2.09 7.33 1.21
C SER A 15 1.25 8.61 1.10
N ALA A 16 0.87 9.22 2.22
CA ALA A 16 0.04 10.43 2.21
C ALA A 16 0.69 11.58 1.44
N GLU A 17 1.99 11.80 1.63
CA GLU A 17 2.71 12.86 0.92
C GLU A 17 2.86 12.60 -0.58
N SER A 18 2.66 11.36 -1.03
CA SER A 18 2.65 11.04 -2.45
C SER A 18 1.30 11.34 -3.10
N GLY A 19 0.29 11.72 -2.31
CA GLY A 19 -1.03 12.05 -2.81
C GLY A 19 -2.06 10.95 -2.65
N ILE A 20 -1.74 9.90 -1.90
CA ILE A 20 -2.70 8.83 -1.63
C ILE A 20 -3.41 9.13 -0.31
N SER A 21 -4.72 9.28 -0.35
CA SER A 21 -5.52 9.59 0.83
C SER A 21 -5.52 8.46 1.84
N THR A 22 -5.53 8.83 3.13
CA THR A 22 -5.75 7.87 4.21
C THR A 22 -7.20 7.99 4.66
N PHE A 23 -7.77 6.90 5.19
CA PHE A 23 -9.14 6.94 5.69
C PHE A 23 -9.28 7.83 6.95
N ARG A 24 -8.18 8.10 7.66
CA ARG A 24 -8.20 8.98 8.83
C ARG A 24 -8.46 10.44 8.47
N ASP A 25 -8.02 10.85 7.28
CA ASP A 25 -8.15 12.23 6.83
C ASP A 25 -9.56 12.57 6.37
N SER A 26 -10.44 11.57 6.25
CA SER A 26 -11.76 11.70 5.66
C SER A 26 -12.86 11.16 6.58
N ASP A 27 -12.73 11.37 7.89
CA ASP A 27 -13.72 10.96 8.89
C ASP A 27 -14.06 9.47 8.83
N GLY A 28 -13.06 8.63 8.64
CA GLY A 28 -13.23 7.18 8.56
C GLY A 28 -13.66 6.68 7.19
N LEU A 29 -13.72 7.57 6.19
CA LEU A 29 -13.98 7.19 4.80
C LEU A 29 -12.67 7.05 4.04
N TRP A 30 -12.63 6.10 3.12
CA TRP A 30 -11.52 5.94 2.19
C TRP A 30 -12.04 6.35 0.81
N GLU A 31 -11.58 7.50 0.33
CA GLU A 31 -12.01 8.06 -0.96
C GLU A 31 -13.55 8.14 -1.07
N ASN A 32 -14.19 8.60 0.01
CA ASN A 32 -15.64 8.75 0.14
C ASN A 32 -16.41 7.43 0.23
N TYR A 33 -15.73 6.29 0.40
CA TYR A 33 -16.38 5.00 0.64
C TYR A 33 -16.17 4.59 2.09
N ARG A 34 -17.16 3.92 2.67
CA ARG A 34 -16.99 3.31 3.97
C ARG A 34 -16.02 2.15 3.84
N VAL A 35 -15.08 2.06 4.78
CA VAL A 35 -14.06 0.98 4.75
C VAL A 35 -14.73 -0.40 4.75
N GLU A 36 -15.83 -0.56 5.51
CA GLU A 36 -16.57 -1.83 5.58
C GLU A 36 -17.16 -2.24 4.22
N ASP A 37 -17.46 -1.28 3.35
CA ASP A 37 -18.05 -1.57 2.05
C ASP A 37 -17.04 -1.97 1.00
N VAL A 38 -15.79 -1.56 1.14
CA VAL A 38 -14.76 -1.81 0.10
C VAL A 38 -13.58 -2.64 0.59
N ALA A 39 -13.34 -2.71 1.89
CA ALA A 39 -12.18 -3.39 2.46
C ALA A 39 -12.58 -4.47 3.45
N SER A 40 -13.65 -5.21 3.17
CA SER A 40 -14.07 -6.34 3.98
C SER A 40 -14.60 -7.45 3.07
N ILE A 41 -14.60 -8.68 3.58
CA ILE A 41 -15.13 -9.81 2.83
C ILE A 41 -16.65 -9.72 2.71
N GLU A 42 -17.31 -9.15 3.71
CA GLU A 42 -18.76 -8.91 3.67
C GLU A 42 -19.12 -7.92 2.56
N GLY A 43 -18.34 -6.86 2.42
CA GLY A 43 -18.52 -5.89 1.34
C GLY A 43 -18.38 -6.52 -0.04
N TRP A 44 -17.41 -7.41 -0.20
CA TRP A 44 -17.21 -8.15 -1.44
C TRP A 44 -18.44 -8.99 -1.78
N TYR A 45 -18.97 -9.76 -0.83
CA TYR A 45 -20.14 -10.59 -1.09
C TYR A 45 -21.42 -9.78 -1.28
N ARG A 46 -21.52 -8.60 -0.63
CA ARG A 46 -22.69 -7.74 -0.73
C ARG A 46 -22.79 -7.03 -2.08
N ASP A 47 -21.65 -6.50 -2.55
CA ASP A 47 -21.63 -5.71 -3.78
C ASP A 47 -20.24 -5.77 -4.42
N PRO A 48 -19.92 -6.87 -5.10
CA PRO A 48 -18.59 -7.02 -5.72
C PRO A 48 -18.30 -5.95 -6.78
N ALA A 49 -19.32 -5.45 -7.48
CA ALA A 49 -19.11 -4.41 -8.49
C ALA A 49 -18.56 -3.12 -7.87
N THR A 50 -19.12 -2.69 -6.75
CA THR A 50 -18.62 -1.50 -6.03
C THR A 50 -17.18 -1.69 -5.56
N VAL A 51 -16.86 -2.87 -5.02
CA VAL A 51 -15.51 -3.18 -4.57
C VAL A 51 -14.52 -3.13 -5.73
N LEU A 52 -14.87 -3.76 -6.86
CA LEU A 52 -14.02 -3.74 -8.06
C LEU A 52 -13.83 -2.33 -8.60
N ASP A 53 -14.90 -1.54 -8.67
CA ASP A 53 -14.79 -0.14 -9.13
C ASP A 53 -13.88 0.68 -8.22
N PHE A 54 -14.01 0.50 -6.90
CA PHE A 54 -13.16 1.19 -5.93
C PHE A 54 -11.67 0.86 -6.16
N TYR A 55 -11.32 -0.43 -6.23
CA TYR A 55 -9.93 -0.82 -6.40
C TYR A 55 -9.40 -0.52 -7.80
N ASN A 56 -10.23 -0.58 -8.84
CA ASN A 56 -9.81 -0.17 -10.18
C ASN A 56 -9.48 1.31 -10.22
N ALA A 57 -10.25 2.15 -9.52
CA ALA A 57 -9.93 3.58 -9.40
C ALA A 57 -8.61 3.79 -8.66
N ARG A 58 -8.33 3.00 -7.61
CA ARG A 58 -7.05 3.08 -6.90
C ARG A 58 -5.89 2.64 -7.79
N ARG A 59 -6.06 1.57 -8.59
CA ARG A 59 -5.03 1.15 -9.56
C ARG A 59 -4.77 2.23 -10.59
N ALA A 60 -5.82 2.89 -11.09
CA ALA A 60 -5.67 3.97 -12.06
C ALA A 60 -4.93 5.17 -11.49
N GLN A 61 -4.98 5.38 -10.17
CA GLN A 61 -4.25 6.44 -9.50
C GLN A 61 -2.74 6.19 -9.44
N LEU A 62 -2.32 4.93 -9.38
CA LEU A 62 -0.91 4.58 -9.16
C LEU A 62 0.06 5.25 -10.13
N PRO A 63 -0.21 5.31 -11.46
CA PRO A 63 0.71 5.99 -12.38
C PRO A 63 0.78 7.51 -12.16
N THR A 64 -0.16 8.10 -11.47
CA THR A 64 -0.22 9.55 -11.24
C THR A 64 0.52 9.98 -9.98
N VAL A 65 0.91 9.04 -9.12
CA VAL A 65 1.61 9.33 -7.87
C VAL A 65 3.04 8.81 -7.95
N ARG A 66 3.91 9.34 -7.09
CA ARG A 66 5.33 8.97 -7.09
C ARG A 66 5.80 8.66 -5.67
N PRO A 67 6.83 7.81 -5.52
CA PRO A 67 7.45 7.63 -4.23
C PRO A 67 7.93 8.98 -3.69
N ASN A 68 7.77 9.20 -2.40
CA ASN A 68 8.25 10.39 -1.73
C ASN A 68 9.58 10.13 -1.02
N ALA A 69 10.09 11.15 -0.33
CA ALA A 69 11.38 11.06 0.34
C ALA A 69 11.46 9.92 1.35
N ALA A 70 10.36 9.59 2.03
CA ALA A 70 10.35 8.50 3.01
C ALA A 70 10.54 7.14 2.31
N HIS A 71 9.85 6.89 1.20
CA HIS A 71 10.03 5.65 0.43
C HIS A 71 11.47 5.52 -0.04
N ILE A 72 12.04 6.61 -0.55
CA ILE A 72 13.40 6.64 -1.07
C ILE A 72 14.42 6.41 0.06
N ALA A 73 14.21 7.04 1.21
CA ALA A 73 15.10 6.86 2.36
C ALA A 73 15.10 5.40 2.84
N ILE A 74 13.94 4.77 2.89
CA ILE A 74 13.83 3.36 3.28
C ILE A 74 14.57 2.48 2.29
N ALA A 75 14.42 2.72 0.98
CA ALA A 75 15.13 1.95 -0.03
C ALA A 75 16.64 2.11 0.09
N ARG A 76 17.12 3.32 0.42
CA ARG A 76 18.56 3.59 0.59
C ARG A 76 19.18 2.88 1.78
N LEU A 77 18.38 2.50 2.79
CA LEU A 77 18.90 1.71 3.91
C LEU A 77 19.49 0.39 3.43
N GLU A 78 19.07 -0.13 2.28
CA GLU A 78 19.59 -1.38 1.73
C GLU A 78 21.07 -1.28 1.34
N ASN A 79 21.61 -0.08 1.22
CA ASN A 79 23.04 0.10 0.95
C ASN A 79 23.91 -0.40 2.13
N ASP A 80 23.38 -0.33 3.35
CA ASP A 80 24.14 -0.63 4.55
C ASP A 80 23.55 -1.75 5.41
N TYR A 81 22.28 -2.10 5.19
CA TYR A 81 21.55 -3.04 6.05
C TYR A 81 20.77 -4.05 5.21
N ASP A 82 20.43 -5.19 5.83
CA ASP A 82 19.44 -6.11 5.29
C ASP A 82 18.06 -5.61 5.71
N VAL A 83 17.31 -5.06 4.78
CA VAL A 83 16.04 -4.41 5.07
C VAL A 83 14.88 -5.23 4.56
N THR A 84 13.89 -5.46 5.43
CA THR A 84 12.59 -5.99 5.04
C THR A 84 11.54 -4.94 5.36
N VAL A 85 10.76 -4.54 4.36
CA VAL A 85 9.63 -3.64 4.55
C VAL A 85 8.38 -4.47 4.75
N VAL A 86 7.67 -4.24 5.85
CA VAL A 86 6.37 -4.85 6.11
C VAL A 86 5.36 -3.72 6.05
N THR A 87 4.51 -3.71 5.03
CA THR A 87 3.61 -2.59 4.80
C THR A 87 2.15 -3.03 4.84
N GLN A 88 1.32 -2.17 5.42
CA GLN A 88 -0.13 -2.31 5.39
C GLN A 88 -0.70 -1.77 4.07
N ASN A 89 0.12 -1.07 3.29
CA ASN A 89 -0.31 -0.41 2.07
C ASN A 89 -0.43 -1.39 0.91
N VAL A 90 -1.36 -1.10 0.02
CA VAL A 90 -1.59 -1.91 -1.19
C VAL A 90 -0.96 -1.26 -2.43
N ASP A 91 -0.41 -0.05 -2.30
CA ASP A 91 0.31 0.62 -3.39
C ASP A 91 1.70 0.00 -3.61
N ASN A 92 2.32 0.36 -4.72
CA ASN A 92 3.64 -0.15 -5.12
C ASN A 92 4.75 0.89 -4.96
N LEU A 93 4.58 1.87 -4.07
CA LEU A 93 5.54 2.96 -3.96
C LEU A 93 6.87 2.52 -3.35
N HIS A 94 6.87 1.57 -2.42
CA HIS A 94 8.13 1.02 -1.90
C HIS A 94 8.94 0.33 -3.00
N GLU A 95 8.29 -0.48 -3.83
CA GLU A 95 8.94 -1.16 -4.95
C GLU A 95 9.50 -0.15 -5.95
N ARG A 96 8.71 0.86 -6.28
CA ARG A 96 9.11 1.89 -7.24
C ARG A 96 10.26 2.75 -6.73
N ALA A 97 10.40 2.88 -5.42
CA ALA A 97 11.52 3.59 -4.81
C ALA A 97 12.81 2.76 -4.79
N GLY A 98 12.71 1.45 -5.00
CA GLY A 98 13.85 0.56 -5.06
C GLY A 98 13.99 -0.46 -3.94
N SER A 99 13.05 -0.51 -2.99
CA SER A 99 13.07 -1.54 -1.96
C SER A 99 12.87 -2.92 -2.60
N THR A 100 13.66 -3.92 -2.18
CA THR A 100 13.69 -5.23 -2.85
C THR A 100 12.99 -6.33 -2.07
N ARG A 101 12.79 -6.17 -0.75
CA ARG A 101 12.13 -7.17 0.07
C ARG A 101 10.95 -6.53 0.78
N ILE A 102 9.75 -6.78 0.27
CA ILE A 102 8.54 -6.12 0.76
C ILE A 102 7.46 -7.18 1.00
N ILE A 103 6.84 -7.11 2.17
CA ILE A 103 5.70 -7.95 2.53
C ILE A 103 4.47 -7.05 2.60
N HIS A 104 3.49 -7.31 1.74
CA HIS A 104 2.22 -6.60 1.73
C HIS A 104 1.20 -7.36 2.57
N LEU A 105 0.92 -6.88 3.77
CA LEU A 105 0.04 -7.57 4.72
C LEU A 105 -1.39 -7.68 4.22
N HIS A 106 -1.84 -6.76 3.40
CA HIS A 106 -3.23 -6.68 2.92
C HIS A 106 -3.34 -6.82 1.40
N GLY A 107 -2.30 -7.35 0.75
CA GLY A 107 -2.28 -7.55 -0.70
C GLY A 107 -1.71 -6.36 -1.45
N GLU A 108 -1.75 -6.46 -2.78
CA GLU A 108 -1.18 -5.46 -3.69
C GLU A 108 -2.18 -5.13 -4.79
N LEU A 109 -2.35 -3.82 -5.07
CA LEU A 109 -3.22 -3.37 -6.15
C LEU A 109 -2.80 -3.87 -7.53
N THR A 110 -1.49 -4.10 -7.71
CA THR A 110 -0.92 -4.52 -9.00
C THR A 110 -1.00 -6.01 -9.25
N LYS A 111 -1.50 -6.79 -8.27
CA LYS A 111 -1.58 -8.25 -8.38
C LYS A 111 -2.98 -8.72 -8.06
N VAL A 112 -3.37 -9.82 -8.70
CA VAL A 112 -4.64 -10.50 -8.43
C VAL A 112 -4.35 -11.96 -8.12
N ARG A 113 -5.23 -12.57 -7.33
CA ARG A 113 -5.18 -14.00 -7.06
C ARG A 113 -6.60 -14.54 -7.00
N PRO A 114 -6.78 -15.85 -7.24
CA PRO A 114 -8.10 -16.47 -7.10
C PRO A 114 -8.64 -16.32 -5.67
N GLU A 115 -9.95 -16.31 -5.54
CA GLU A 115 -10.64 -16.22 -4.25
C GLU A 115 -10.32 -17.41 -3.34
N ASN A 116 -10.06 -18.56 -3.93
CA ASN A 116 -9.72 -19.80 -3.22
C ASN A 116 -8.22 -19.99 -3.11
#